data_2c44459709fafefdd4ff6b801c98b204
#
_entry.id   2c44459709fafefdd4ff6b801c98b204
#
_cell.length_a   1.000
_cell.length_b   1.000
_cell.length_c   1.000
_cell.angle_alpha   90.00
_cell.angle_beta   90.00
_cell.angle_gamma   90.00
#
_symmetry.space_group_name_H-M   'P 1'
#
loop_
_entity.id
_entity.type
_entity.pdbx_description
1 polymer ?
#
loop_
_entity_poly.entity_id
_entity_poly.type
_entity_poly.pdbx_seq_one_letter_code
_entity_poly.pdbx_strand_id
1 'polypeptide(L)'
;MKIIDAHLHFLPGEPGYFSEIAAAAGHENTEEHLRREYGRLGIVGGVVMGNGSMAEEAYRHYPEYLRYCVGLDVQSQCGEDGEIPSSVWDQMEAQLKRKNCVGIKLYPGYNPWYITEPMYGPCYELAEAYGKPVAVHTGETAGIGAILKYSHPLTVDEAAALHPGVRFVMCHYGNPWLPDAACTVRKNENVTADLSGLLEGKIVVDEFFREEKGYTDYLETWIKYMGDYSKLMYGTDWPLANLENYIQFTKRLILEKHWEAVFAGNAARVYGLEDWIGV
;
A
#
# COMPACT_ATOMS: atom_id res chain seq x y z
N MET A 1 -0.83 18.98 -11.46
CA MET A 1 0.08 17.90 -11.06
C MET A 1 -0.66 16.60 -11.27
N LYS A 2 -0.05 15.61 -11.91
CA LYS A 2 -0.57 14.24 -11.98
C LYS A 2 -0.39 13.55 -10.63
N ILE A 3 -1.33 12.67 -10.26
CA ILE A 3 -1.30 11.91 -9.01
C ILE A 3 -1.45 10.43 -9.34
N ILE A 4 -0.64 9.57 -8.73
CA ILE A 4 -0.82 8.12 -8.73
C ILE A 4 -1.17 7.72 -7.30
N ASP A 5 -2.29 7.02 -7.14
CA ASP A 5 -2.68 6.42 -5.86
C ASP A 5 -1.95 5.08 -5.70
N ALA A 6 -0.86 5.07 -4.93
CA ALA A 6 -0.01 3.89 -4.79
C ALA A 6 -0.61 2.78 -3.93
N HIS A 7 -1.78 3.01 -3.30
CA HIS A 7 -2.40 2.06 -2.40
C HIS A 7 -3.91 2.29 -2.29
N LEU A 8 -4.69 1.37 -2.81
CA LEU A 8 -6.15 1.36 -2.64
C LEU A 8 -6.69 -0.08 -2.57
N HIS A 9 -7.90 -0.24 -2.04
CA HIS A 9 -8.69 -1.45 -2.17
C HIS A 9 -9.82 -1.22 -3.18
N PHE A 10 -10.05 -2.17 -4.09
CA PHE A 10 -11.05 -2.01 -5.15
C PHE A 10 -12.02 -3.19 -5.13
N LEU A 11 -13.11 -3.01 -4.39
CA LEU A 11 -14.20 -3.96 -4.18
C LEU A 11 -15.55 -3.24 -4.41
N PRO A 12 -15.80 -2.78 -5.66
CA PRO A 12 -16.98 -1.95 -5.95
C PRO A 12 -18.28 -2.73 -5.75
N GLY A 13 -19.23 -2.11 -5.05
CA GLY A 13 -20.54 -2.67 -4.79
C GLY A 13 -20.58 -3.77 -3.73
N GLU A 14 -19.47 -4.10 -3.10
CA GLU A 14 -19.44 -5.05 -1.99
C GLU A 14 -20.19 -4.45 -0.78
N PRO A 15 -21.24 -5.12 -0.27
CA PRO A 15 -21.98 -4.65 0.89
C PRO A 15 -21.16 -4.82 2.19
N GLY A 16 -21.54 -4.07 3.24
CA GLY A 16 -20.88 -4.12 4.54
C GLY A 16 -19.69 -3.20 4.64
N TYR A 17 -18.58 -3.67 5.22
CA TYR A 17 -17.46 -2.86 5.67
C TYR A 17 -16.97 -1.80 4.65
N PHE A 18 -16.66 -2.20 3.41
CA PHE A 18 -16.13 -1.24 2.41
C PHE A 18 -17.16 -0.18 1.99
N SER A 19 -18.44 -0.54 1.92
CA SER A 19 -19.50 0.43 1.61
C SER A 19 -19.77 1.38 2.77
N GLU A 20 -19.66 0.90 4.01
CA GLU A 20 -19.84 1.71 5.22
C GLU A 20 -18.72 2.73 5.39
N ILE A 21 -17.46 2.32 5.22
CA ILE A 21 -16.31 3.25 5.32
C ILE A 21 -16.29 4.25 4.16
N ALA A 22 -16.67 3.84 2.93
CA ALA A 22 -16.84 4.76 1.82
C ALA A 22 -17.87 5.85 2.14
N ALA A 23 -19.03 5.46 2.67
CA ALA A 23 -20.08 6.42 3.08
C ALA A 23 -19.58 7.37 4.17
N ALA A 24 -18.84 6.89 5.17
CA ALA A 24 -18.21 7.71 6.20
C ALA A 24 -17.21 8.73 5.62
N ALA A 25 -16.49 8.33 4.55
CA ALA A 25 -15.59 9.20 3.79
C ALA A 25 -16.34 10.15 2.81
N GLY A 26 -17.67 10.06 2.72
CA GLY A 26 -18.49 10.86 1.80
C GLY A 26 -18.40 10.38 0.34
N HIS A 27 -18.19 9.11 0.13
CA HIS A 27 -18.07 8.45 -1.17
C HIS A 27 -19.09 7.32 -1.34
N GLU A 28 -19.28 6.90 -2.59
CA GLU A 28 -19.98 5.67 -2.96
C GLU A 28 -18.93 4.64 -3.36
N ASN A 29 -19.01 3.41 -2.81
CA ASN A 29 -18.11 2.32 -3.17
C ASN A 29 -18.49 1.72 -4.53
N THR A 30 -18.32 2.50 -5.61
CA THR A 30 -18.58 2.10 -6.99
C THR A 30 -17.44 2.49 -7.91
N GLU A 31 -17.23 1.73 -8.98
CA GLU A 31 -16.22 2.08 -10.01
C GLU A 31 -16.51 3.45 -10.64
N GLU A 32 -17.78 3.73 -10.93
CA GLU A 32 -18.18 4.99 -11.57
C GLU A 32 -17.84 6.19 -10.68
N HIS A 33 -18.12 6.10 -9.37
CA HIS A 33 -17.77 7.13 -8.41
C HIS A 33 -16.25 7.33 -8.33
N LEU A 34 -15.48 6.26 -8.15
CA LEU A 34 -14.02 6.34 -8.08
C LEU A 34 -13.43 6.98 -9.35
N ARG A 35 -13.85 6.54 -10.53
CA ARG A 35 -13.39 7.09 -11.82
C ARG A 35 -13.70 8.59 -11.95
N ARG A 36 -14.89 9.02 -11.55
CA ARG A 36 -15.29 10.44 -11.56
C ARG A 36 -14.42 11.26 -10.62
N GLU A 37 -14.22 10.81 -9.39
CA GLU A 37 -13.40 11.52 -8.40
C GLU A 37 -11.93 11.56 -8.80
N TYR A 38 -11.38 10.47 -9.32
CA TYR A 38 -10.01 10.43 -9.86
C TYR A 38 -9.84 11.48 -10.98
N GLY A 39 -10.76 11.50 -11.94
CA GLY A 39 -10.72 12.50 -13.03
C GLY A 39 -10.81 13.94 -12.51
N ARG A 40 -11.69 14.20 -11.54
CA ARG A 40 -11.86 15.55 -10.92
C ARG A 40 -10.60 16.00 -10.17
N LEU A 41 -9.92 15.09 -9.50
CA LEU A 41 -8.77 15.40 -8.63
C LEU A 41 -7.41 15.29 -9.33
N GLY A 42 -7.38 14.86 -10.60
CA GLY A 42 -6.15 14.68 -11.36
C GLY A 42 -5.38 13.42 -10.97
N ILE A 43 -6.06 12.43 -10.37
CA ILE A 43 -5.50 11.10 -10.11
C ILE A 43 -5.58 10.32 -11.43
N VAL A 44 -4.42 10.00 -11.99
CA VAL A 44 -4.33 9.35 -13.32
C VAL A 44 -4.50 7.84 -13.27
N GLY A 45 -4.35 7.25 -12.08
CA GLY A 45 -4.57 5.83 -11.84
C GLY A 45 -4.13 5.41 -10.45
N GLY A 46 -4.32 4.11 -10.15
CA GLY A 46 -4.00 3.58 -8.82
C GLY A 46 -3.51 2.13 -8.83
N VAL A 47 -2.88 1.73 -7.73
CA VAL A 47 -2.37 0.38 -7.48
C VAL A 47 -3.23 -0.30 -6.42
N VAL A 48 -4.01 -1.28 -6.85
CA VAL A 48 -4.88 -2.06 -5.96
C VAL A 48 -4.05 -3.06 -5.15
N MET A 49 -4.28 -3.11 -3.86
CA MET A 49 -3.72 -4.11 -2.97
C MET A 49 -4.62 -5.34 -2.95
N GLY A 50 -4.18 -6.44 -3.57
CA GLY A 50 -4.93 -7.68 -3.68
C GLY A 50 -5.27 -8.29 -2.31
N ASN A 51 -6.45 -8.86 -2.19
CA ASN A 51 -7.00 -9.36 -0.91
C ASN A 51 -6.86 -10.88 -0.73
N GLY A 52 -5.79 -11.46 -1.24
CA GLY A 52 -5.48 -12.87 -1.01
C GLY A 52 -6.00 -13.84 -2.06
N SER A 53 -7.03 -13.51 -2.85
CA SER A 53 -7.45 -14.37 -3.95
C SER A 53 -6.51 -14.23 -5.15
N MET A 54 -5.85 -15.33 -5.53
CA MET A 54 -5.03 -15.41 -6.74
C MET A 54 -5.78 -15.98 -7.94
N ALA A 55 -7.07 -16.26 -7.79
CA ALA A 55 -7.90 -16.70 -8.92
C ALA A 55 -7.88 -15.66 -10.04
N GLU A 56 -7.68 -16.12 -11.27
CA GLU A 56 -7.52 -15.23 -12.42
C GLU A 56 -8.72 -14.28 -12.59
N GLU A 57 -9.91 -14.76 -12.30
CA GLU A 57 -11.16 -14.03 -12.37
C GLU A 57 -11.20 -12.83 -11.43
N ALA A 58 -10.59 -12.91 -10.25
CA ALA A 58 -10.56 -11.82 -9.27
C ALA A 58 -9.81 -10.58 -9.78
N TYR A 59 -8.87 -10.76 -10.71
CA TYR A 59 -8.04 -9.68 -11.23
C TYR A 59 -8.34 -9.28 -12.67
N ARG A 60 -9.26 -9.96 -13.36
CA ARG A 60 -9.64 -9.69 -14.75
C ARG A 60 -10.42 -8.39 -14.95
N HIS A 61 -11.11 -7.94 -13.90
CA HIS A 61 -12.10 -6.88 -13.99
C HIS A 61 -11.57 -5.51 -13.54
N TYR A 62 -10.29 -5.38 -13.26
CA TYR A 62 -9.72 -4.07 -12.94
C TYR A 62 -9.73 -3.16 -14.19
N PRO A 63 -10.28 -1.93 -14.05
CA PRO A 63 -10.29 -0.96 -15.13
C PRO A 63 -8.87 -0.59 -15.59
N GLU A 64 -8.73 -0.06 -16.81
CA GLU A 64 -7.42 0.25 -17.39
C GLU A 64 -6.59 1.27 -16.60
N TYR A 65 -7.24 2.12 -15.82
CA TYR A 65 -6.57 3.08 -14.94
C TYR A 65 -6.10 2.46 -13.62
N LEU A 66 -6.32 1.16 -13.39
CA LEU A 66 -5.82 0.45 -12.22
C LEU A 66 -4.79 -0.61 -12.60
N ARG A 67 -3.80 -0.76 -11.73
CA ARG A 67 -2.88 -1.90 -11.66
C ARG A 67 -3.08 -2.58 -10.33
N TYR A 68 -2.49 -3.74 -10.12
CA TYR A 68 -2.64 -4.45 -8.85
C TYR A 68 -1.35 -5.13 -8.38
N CYS A 69 -1.21 -5.24 -7.08
CA CYS A 69 -0.33 -6.19 -6.43
C CYS A 69 -1.12 -7.47 -6.15
N VAL A 70 -0.60 -8.63 -6.56
CA VAL A 70 -1.24 -9.90 -6.23
C VAL A 70 -1.13 -10.16 -4.73
N GLY A 71 -2.26 -10.41 -4.07
CA GLY A 71 -2.29 -10.69 -2.63
C GLY A 71 -1.93 -12.14 -2.32
N LEU A 72 -1.21 -12.35 -1.23
CA LEU A 72 -0.97 -13.67 -0.63
C LEU A 72 -1.62 -13.72 0.74
N ASP A 73 -2.67 -14.52 0.86
CA ASP A 73 -3.31 -14.86 2.12
C ASP A 73 -2.83 -16.24 2.57
N VAL A 74 -1.76 -16.24 3.35
CA VAL A 74 -1.14 -17.47 3.87
C VAL A 74 -2.13 -18.31 4.68
N GLN A 75 -2.96 -17.65 5.50
CA GLN A 75 -3.88 -18.36 6.40
C GLN A 75 -4.89 -19.22 5.65
N SER A 76 -5.39 -18.76 4.48
CA SER A 76 -6.33 -19.52 3.67
C SER A 76 -5.66 -20.50 2.71
N GLN A 77 -4.35 -20.37 2.48
CA GLN A 77 -3.60 -21.09 1.47
C GLN A 77 -2.60 -22.11 2.02
N CYS A 78 -2.30 -22.09 3.33
CA CYS A 78 -1.50 -23.11 3.97
C CYS A 78 -2.25 -24.44 4.00
N GLY A 79 -1.52 -25.52 3.71
CA GLY A 79 -1.99 -26.89 3.96
C GLY A 79 -2.07 -27.21 5.45
N GLU A 80 -2.61 -28.40 5.77
CA GLU A 80 -2.68 -28.92 7.15
C GLU A 80 -1.29 -29.11 7.81
N ASP A 81 -0.25 -29.23 6.98
CA ASP A 81 1.16 -29.33 7.37
C ASP A 81 1.82 -27.98 7.68
N GLY A 82 1.12 -26.87 7.46
CA GLY A 82 1.63 -25.51 7.63
C GLY A 82 2.49 -25.00 6.46
N GLU A 83 2.56 -25.76 5.36
CA GLU A 83 3.29 -25.38 4.16
C GLU A 83 2.36 -24.73 3.13
N ILE A 84 2.90 -23.83 2.32
CA ILE A 84 2.17 -23.25 1.19
C ILE A 84 2.37 -24.17 -0.02
N PRO A 85 1.31 -24.75 -0.60
CA PRO A 85 1.41 -25.65 -1.74
C PRO A 85 2.12 -24.98 -2.94
N SER A 86 2.89 -25.75 -3.71
CA SER A 86 3.58 -25.26 -4.92
C SER A 86 2.63 -24.64 -5.94
N SER A 87 1.39 -25.13 -6.01
CA SER A 87 0.36 -24.57 -6.91
C SER A 87 0.02 -23.10 -6.61
N VAL A 88 0.23 -22.64 -5.37
CA VAL A 88 0.05 -21.23 -4.99
C VAL A 88 1.14 -20.38 -5.64
N TRP A 89 2.38 -20.87 -5.66
CA TRP A 89 3.51 -20.19 -6.30
C TRP A 89 3.37 -20.16 -7.82
N ASP A 90 2.88 -21.24 -8.43
CA ASP A 90 2.56 -21.30 -9.86
C ASP A 90 1.49 -20.25 -10.24
N GLN A 91 0.46 -20.09 -9.41
CA GLN A 91 -0.57 -19.07 -9.60
C GLN A 91 0.01 -17.66 -9.43
N MET A 92 0.84 -17.41 -8.41
CA MET A 92 1.49 -16.13 -8.20
C MET A 92 2.37 -15.77 -9.41
N GLU A 93 3.17 -16.72 -9.89
CA GLU A 93 4.01 -16.52 -11.07
C GLU A 93 3.17 -16.18 -12.31
N ALA A 94 2.05 -16.88 -12.50
CA ALA A 94 1.12 -16.59 -13.60
C ALA A 94 0.56 -15.16 -13.52
N GLN A 95 0.26 -14.66 -12.31
CA GLN A 95 -0.14 -13.27 -12.11
C GLN A 95 1.01 -12.30 -12.40
N LEU A 96 2.21 -12.57 -11.92
CA LEU A 96 3.38 -11.71 -12.14
C LEU A 96 3.77 -11.58 -13.61
N LYS A 97 3.45 -12.54 -14.46
CA LYS A 97 3.63 -12.47 -15.93
C LYS A 97 2.67 -11.47 -16.59
N ARG A 98 1.60 -11.06 -15.94
CA ARG A 98 0.62 -10.14 -16.50
C ARG A 98 1.12 -8.69 -16.45
N LYS A 99 0.85 -7.93 -17.50
CA LYS A 99 1.26 -6.51 -17.61
C LYS A 99 0.64 -5.62 -16.53
N ASN A 100 -0.58 -5.91 -16.10
CA ASN A 100 -1.31 -5.13 -15.10
C ASN A 100 -1.03 -5.55 -13.65
N CYS A 101 -0.34 -6.67 -13.41
CA CYS A 101 0.19 -7.03 -12.10
C CYS A 101 1.54 -6.34 -11.90
N VAL A 102 1.66 -5.46 -10.92
CA VAL A 102 2.84 -4.61 -10.72
C VAL A 102 3.60 -4.91 -9.42
N GLY A 103 3.13 -5.86 -8.62
CA GLY A 103 3.77 -6.24 -7.35
C GLY A 103 3.09 -7.41 -6.68
N ILE A 104 3.56 -7.71 -5.48
CA ILE A 104 2.97 -8.68 -4.54
C ILE A 104 2.51 -7.91 -3.30
N LYS A 105 1.41 -8.32 -2.67
CA LYS A 105 0.94 -7.75 -1.39
C LYS A 105 0.92 -8.83 -0.31
N LEU A 106 1.55 -8.53 0.83
CA LEU A 106 1.54 -9.34 2.03
C LEU A 106 0.76 -8.64 3.15
N TYR A 107 0.11 -9.42 3.99
CA TYR A 107 -0.74 -8.96 5.09
C TYR A 107 -0.30 -9.51 6.45
N PRO A 108 0.94 -9.26 6.93
CA PRO A 108 1.34 -9.66 8.27
C PRO A 108 0.46 -8.95 9.31
N GLY A 109 0.18 -9.62 10.40
CA GLY A 109 -0.80 -9.16 11.38
C GLY A 109 -2.17 -9.79 11.17
N TYR A 110 -2.74 -9.67 9.98
CA TYR A 110 -3.91 -10.44 9.55
C TYR A 110 -3.54 -11.91 9.37
N ASN A 111 -2.39 -12.17 8.79
CA ASN A 111 -1.73 -13.47 8.77
C ASN A 111 -0.76 -13.54 9.97
N PRO A 112 -0.89 -14.53 10.89
CA PRO A 112 -0.14 -14.56 12.14
C PRO A 112 1.28 -15.15 11.99
N TRP A 113 2.01 -14.68 10.99
CA TRP A 113 3.41 -15.05 10.73
C TRP A 113 4.26 -13.82 10.43
N TYR A 114 5.54 -13.90 10.80
CA TYR A 114 6.52 -12.91 10.35
C TYR A 114 6.81 -13.09 8.87
N ILE A 115 6.96 -12.00 8.15
CA ILE A 115 7.31 -12.04 6.71
C ILE A 115 8.72 -12.61 6.46
N THR A 116 9.50 -12.83 7.51
CA THR A 116 10.84 -13.47 7.46
C THR A 116 10.76 -14.99 7.66
N GLU A 117 9.58 -15.57 7.88
CA GLU A 117 9.43 -17.02 7.95
C GLU A 117 9.81 -17.68 6.62
N PRO A 118 10.45 -18.87 6.66
CA PRO A 118 10.92 -19.56 5.45
C PRO A 118 9.87 -19.80 4.39
N MET A 119 8.59 -19.92 4.80
CA MET A 119 7.46 -20.11 3.87
C MET A 119 7.29 -18.98 2.85
N TYR A 120 7.79 -17.78 3.13
CA TYR A 120 7.75 -16.65 2.20
C TYR A 120 8.92 -16.63 1.20
N GLY A 121 9.91 -17.52 1.35
CA GLY A 121 11.08 -17.58 0.46
C GLY A 121 10.73 -17.58 -1.03
N PRO A 122 9.85 -18.49 -1.52
CA PRO A 122 9.44 -18.50 -2.93
C PRO A 122 8.77 -17.18 -3.40
N CYS A 123 8.07 -16.47 -2.51
CA CYS A 123 7.51 -15.15 -2.81
C CYS A 123 8.62 -14.16 -3.17
N TYR A 124 9.69 -14.13 -2.40
CA TYR A 124 10.82 -13.22 -2.62
C TYR A 124 11.65 -13.59 -3.86
N GLU A 125 11.84 -14.89 -4.11
CA GLU A 125 12.47 -15.38 -5.33
C GLU A 125 11.70 -14.93 -6.58
N LEU A 126 10.37 -15.06 -6.57
CA LEU A 126 9.50 -14.58 -7.65
C LEU A 126 9.55 -13.06 -7.79
N ALA A 127 9.48 -12.31 -6.68
CA ALA A 127 9.55 -10.86 -6.70
C ALA A 127 10.86 -10.37 -7.35
N GLU A 128 11.99 -10.95 -6.97
CA GLU A 128 13.30 -10.65 -7.55
C GLU A 128 13.38 -11.05 -9.02
N ALA A 129 12.96 -12.26 -9.39
CA ALA A 129 13.00 -12.77 -10.77
C ALA A 129 12.19 -11.91 -11.74
N TYR A 130 11.05 -11.38 -11.30
CA TYR A 130 10.19 -10.51 -12.12
C TYR A 130 10.49 -9.01 -11.91
N GLY A 131 11.42 -8.65 -11.04
CA GLY A 131 11.76 -7.26 -10.73
C GLY A 131 10.57 -6.45 -10.19
N LYS A 132 9.65 -7.11 -9.46
CA LYS A 132 8.43 -6.49 -8.93
C LYS A 132 8.53 -6.29 -7.41
N PRO A 133 8.02 -5.17 -6.86
CA PRO A 133 8.08 -4.91 -5.42
C PRO A 133 7.13 -5.81 -4.64
N VAL A 134 7.47 -5.99 -3.35
CA VAL A 134 6.61 -6.61 -2.35
C VAL A 134 6.08 -5.52 -1.43
N ALA A 135 4.79 -5.21 -1.53
CA ALA A 135 4.09 -4.31 -0.63
C ALA A 135 3.67 -5.09 0.64
N VAL A 136 4.07 -4.57 1.78
CA VAL A 136 3.86 -5.22 3.08
C VAL A 136 2.96 -4.34 3.93
N HIS A 137 1.82 -4.88 4.38
CA HIS A 137 1.01 -4.22 5.39
C HIS A 137 1.84 -4.00 6.65
N THR A 138 1.89 -2.78 7.15
CA THR A 138 2.56 -2.44 8.42
C THR A 138 1.69 -1.49 9.22
N GLY A 139 1.96 -1.42 10.51
CA GLY A 139 1.19 -0.55 11.37
C GLY A 139 0.00 -1.24 12.01
N GLU A 140 -1.00 -0.45 12.35
CA GLU A 140 -2.23 -0.91 12.95
C GLU A 140 -3.05 -1.77 11.99
N THR A 141 -3.76 -2.76 12.53
CA THR A 141 -4.65 -3.65 11.78
C THR A 141 -6.10 -3.42 12.17
N ALA A 142 -7.00 -3.33 11.21
CA ALA A 142 -8.43 -3.12 11.46
C ALA A 142 -9.17 -4.34 12.03
N GLY A 143 -8.59 -5.54 11.91
CA GLY A 143 -9.25 -6.79 12.32
C GLY A 143 -9.06 -7.12 13.81
N ILE A 144 -10.14 -7.39 14.53
CA ILE A 144 -10.11 -7.76 15.98
C ILE A 144 -9.21 -8.98 16.25
N GLY A 145 -9.12 -9.92 15.32
CA GLY A 145 -8.30 -11.15 15.44
C GLY A 145 -6.84 -10.97 14.99
N ALA A 146 -6.48 -9.84 14.43
CA ALA A 146 -5.13 -9.60 13.93
C ALA A 146 -4.12 -9.35 15.07
N ILE A 147 -2.86 -9.71 14.84
CA ILE A 147 -1.80 -9.65 15.86
C ILE A 147 -0.73 -8.64 15.44
N LEU A 148 -0.73 -7.47 16.06
CA LEU A 148 0.08 -6.30 15.72
C LEU A 148 1.60 -6.55 15.65
N LYS A 149 2.15 -7.48 16.44
CA LYS A 149 3.60 -7.73 16.43
C LYS A 149 4.13 -8.15 15.05
N TYR A 150 3.29 -8.79 14.23
CA TYR A 150 3.71 -9.24 12.90
C TYR A 150 3.71 -8.12 11.86
N SER A 151 2.90 -7.05 12.06
CA SER A 151 2.86 -5.87 11.21
C SER A 151 3.78 -4.73 11.66
N HIS A 152 4.63 -4.97 12.65
CA HIS A 152 5.58 -3.97 13.13
C HIS A 152 6.64 -3.64 12.07
N PRO A 153 6.99 -2.36 11.83
CA PRO A 153 7.93 -1.93 10.78
C PRO A 153 9.29 -2.63 10.80
N LEU A 154 9.80 -3.02 11.96
CA LEU A 154 11.09 -3.74 12.06
C LEU A 154 11.08 -5.12 11.39
N THR A 155 9.91 -5.70 11.12
CA THR A 155 9.83 -6.95 10.34
C THR A 155 10.24 -6.70 8.88
N VAL A 156 9.94 -5.51 8.34
CA VAL A 156 10.38 -5.09 7.00
C VAL A 156 11.89 -4.81 6.99
N ASP A 157 12.44 -4.26 8.09
CA ASP A 157 13.89 -4.06 8.24
C ASP A 157 14.65 -5.37 8.12
N GLU A 158 14.20 -6.39 8.82
CA GLU A 158 14.80 -7.73 8.79
C GLU A 158 14.66 -8.36 7.40
N ALA A 159 13.46 -8.34 6.82
CA ALA A 159 13.23 -8.90 5.48
C ALA A 159 14.09 -8.21 4.40
N ALA A 160 14.22 -6.88 4.46
CA ALA A 160 15.04 -6.11 3.53
C ALA A 160 16.54 -6.45 3.62
N ALA A 161 17.03 -6.71 4.84
CA ALA A 161 18.40 -7.11 5.07
C ALA A 161 18.68 -8.54 4.58
N LEU A 162 17.71 -9.45 4.74
CA LEU A 162 17.83 -10.85 4.29
C LEU A 162 17.67 -10.99 2.78
N HIS A 163 16.92 -10.10 2.13
CA HIS A 163 16.60 -10.16 0.70
C HIS A 163 16.97 -8.85 -0.03
N PRO A 164 18.26 -8.53 -0.18
CA PRO A 164 18.72 -7.26 -0.74
C PRO A 164 18.35 -7.05 -2.21
N GLY A 165 18.05 -8.11 -2.96
CA GLY A 165 17.56 -8.05 -4.35
C GLY A 165 16.07 -7.74 -4.48
N VAL A 166 15.30 -7.82 -3.39
CA VAL A 166 13.87 -7.55 -3.36
C VAL A 166 13.61 -6.10 -2.98
N ARG A 167 12.71 -5.43 -3.70
CA ARG A 167 12.22 -4.09 -3.34
C ARG A 167 10.99 -4.23 -2.46
N PHE A 168 11.00 -3.61 -1.28
CA PHE A 168 9.88 -3.61 -0.36
C PHE A 168 9.17 -2.25 -0.34
N VAL A 169 7.84 -2.29 -0.24
CA VAL A 169 7.01 -1.12 0.02
C VAL A 169 6.35 -1.29 1.39
N MET A 170 6.75 -0.48 2.35
CA MET A 170 6.14 -0.40 3.67
C MET A 170 4.82 0.37 3.56
N CYS A 171 3.69 -0.31 3.68
CA CYS A 171 2.39 0.33 3.64
C CYS A 171 2.13 1.15 4.92
N HIS A 172 1.35 2.24 4.79
CA HIS A 172 0.88 3.07 5.91
C HIS A 172 2.01 3.72 6.72
N TYR A 173 3.23 3.80 6.15
CA TYR A 173 4.42 4.33 6.83
C TYR A 173 4.58 3.78 8.25
N GLY A 174 4.14 2.53 8.47
CA GLY A 174 4.24 1.83 9.76
C GLY A 174 3.46 2.45 10.93
N ASN A 175 2.51 3.35 10.66
CA ASN A 175 1.73 4.05 11.69
C ASN A 175 1.05 3.06 12.66
N PRO A 176 1.21 3.22 14.01
CA PRO A 176 1.75 4.37 14.73
C PRO A 176 3.26 4.28 15.08
N TRP A 177 4.01 3.25 14.66
CA TRP A 177 5.44 3.08 14.99
C TRP A 177 6.35 3.88 14.05
N LEU A 178 6.10 5.19 13.96
CA LEU A 178 6.77 6.09 13.01
C LEU A 178 8.30 6.18 13.20
N PRO A 179 8.88 6.15 14.43
CA PRO A 179 10.34 6.12 14.60
C PRO A 179 10.99 4.91 13.95
N ASP A 180 10.43 3.73 14.15
CA ASP A 180 10.95 2.47 13.65
C ASP A 180 10.78 2.41 12.12
N ALA A 181 9.63 2.88 11.60
CA ALA A 181 9.38 3.01 10.18
C ALA A 181 10.37 3.96 9.50
N ALA A 182 10.58 5.14 10.08
CA ALA A 182 11.53 6.13 9.56
C ALA A 182 12.96 5.59 9.53
N CYS A 183 13.40 4.88 10.58
CA CYS A 183 14.71 4.22 10.61
C CYS A 183 14.82 3.14 9.55
N THR A 184 13.80 2.29 9.41
CA THR A 184 13.75 1.20 8.43
C THR A 184 13.87 1.72 6.99
N VAL A 185 13.03 2.71 6.62
CA VAL A 185 13.06 3.31 5.28
C VAL A 185 14.38 4.04 5.01
N ARG A 186 14.91 4.77 6.01
CA ARG A 186 16.15 5.52 5.87
C ARG A 186 17.36 4.63 5.68
N LYS A 187 17.45 3.53 6.42
CA LYS A 187 18.60 2.63 6.44
C LYS A 187 18.70 1.75 5.20
N ASN A 188 17.56 1.21 4.73
CA ASN A 188 17.53 0.19 3.68
C ASN A 188 17.30 0.83 2.31
N GLU A 189 18.23 0.63 1.37
CA GLU A 189 18.13 1.17 0.01
C GLU A 189 16.96 0.56 -0.77
N ASN A 190 16.61 -0.69 -0.48
CA ASN A 190 15.55 -1.46 -1.12
C ASN A 190 14.16 -1.28 -0.45
N VAL A 191 14.01 -0.34 0.50
CA VAL A 191 12.73 -0.05 1.14
C VAL A 191 12.22 1.34 0.76
N THR A 192 10.97 1.39 0.31
CA THR A 192 10.15 2.59 0.14
C THR A 192 8.91 2.49 1.03
N ALA A 193 8.14 3.56 1.17
CA ALA A 193 6.90 3.51 1.94
C ALA A 193 5.79 4.30 1.24
N ASP A 194 4.55 3.88 1.43
CA ASP A 194 3.39 4.70 1.09
C ASP A 194 2.81 5.39 2.34
N LEU A 195 2.17 6.51 2.10
CA LEU A 195 1.53 7.35 3.12
C LEU A 195 0.01 7.10 3.18
N SER A 196 -0.45 5.89 2.84
CA SER A 196 -1.86 5.52 2.90
C SER A 196 -2.33 5.25 4.34
N GLY A 197 -3.63 5.27 4.59
CA GLY A 197 -4.21 4.87 5.87
C GLY A 197 -3.82 5.73 7.09
N LEU A 198 -3.32 6.96 6.87
CA LEU A 198 -2.97 7.88 7.96
C LEU A 198 -4.13 8.76 8.43
N LEU A 199 -5.25 8.69 7.75
CA LEU A 199 -6.47 9.45 7.99
C LEU A 199 -7.67 8.65 7.53
N GLU A 200 -8.75 8.70 8.30
CA GLU A 200 -10.02 8.05 8.00
C GLU A 200 -11.16 9.05 7.84
N GLY A 201 -12.18 8.66 7.05
CA GLY A 201 -13.41 9.41 6.90
C GLY A 201 -13.24 10.74 6.17
N LYS A 202 -14.12 11.68 6.50
CA LYS A 202 -14.17 13.03 5.94
C LYS A 202 -13.86 14.05 7.02
N ILE A 203 -12.91 14.95 6.76
CA ILE A 203 -12.45 15.96 7.73
C ILE A 203 -12.55 17.39 7.17
N VAL A 204 -12.46 18.37 8.06
CA VAL A 204 -12.07 19.74 7.74
C VAL A 204 -10.56 19.84 8.03
N VAL A 205 -9.74 19.91 6.99
CA VAL A 205 -8.27 19.73 7.09
C VAL A 205 -7.63 20.72 8.09
N ASP A 206 -8.03 22.00 8.07
CA ASP A 206 -7.46 22.98 8.99
C ASP A 206 -7.85 22.74 10.46
N GLU A 207 -9.05 22.24 10.70
CA GLU A 207 -9.49 21.84 12.05
C GLU A 207 -8.74 20.62 12.53
N PHE A 208 -8.60 19.60 11.66
CA PHE A 208 -7.86 18.39 11.98
C PHE A 208 -6.42 18.70 12.39
N PHE A 209 -5.69 19.52 11.62
CA PHE A 209 -4.31 19.90 11.99
C PHE A 209 -4.22 20.73 13.26
N ARG A 210 -5.28 21.43 13.65
CA ARG A 210 -5.35 22.17 14.92
C ARG A 210 -5.64 21.24 16.11
N GLU A 211 -6.61 20.34 15.94
CA GLU A 211 -7.12 19.47 17.00
C GLU A 211 -6.22 18.25 17.22
N GLU A 212 -5.77 17.62 16.13
CA GLU A 212 -4.87 16.48 16.14
C GLU A 212 -3.39 16.90 15.98
N LYS A 213 -3.03 18.06 16.48
CA LYS A 213 -1.67 18.62 16.35
C LYS A 213 -0.59 17.66 16.86
N GLY A 214 -0.83 16.92 17.93
CA GLY A 214 0.10 15.93 18.44
C GLY A 214 0.44 14.85 17.42
N TYR A 215 -0.56 14.34 16.72
CA TYR A 215 -0.41 13.33 15.71
C TYR A 215 0.24 13.89 14.42
N THR A 216 -0.22 15.03 13.94
CA THR A 216 0.32 15.63 12.71
C THR A 216 1.77 16.09 12.88
N ASP A 217 2.14 16.68 14.02
CA ASP A 217 3.53 17.03 14.35
C ASP A 217 4.41 15.75 14.45
N TYR A 218 3.85 14.65 14.94
CA TYR A 218 4.56 13.38 15.06
C TYR A 218 4.86 12.80 13.69
N LEU A 219 3.88 12.77 12.79
CA LEU A 219 4.07 12.40 11.38
C LEU A 219 5.14 13.27 10.70
N GLU A 220 5.01 14.60 10.79
CA GLU A 220 5.98 15.52 10.22
C GLU A 220 7.40 15.30 10.75
N THR A 221 7.54 15.08 12.07
CA THR A 221 8.82 14.84 12.71
C THR A 221 9.54 13.65 12.09
N TRP A 222 8.86 12.52 11.97
CA TRP A 222 9.49 11.29 11.52
C TRP A 222 9.62 11.22 9.99
N ILE A 223 8.77 11.86 9.22
CA ILE A 223 8.98 12.09 7.79
C ILE A 223 10.24 12.95 7.55
N LYS A 224 10.39 14.05 8.30
CA LYS A 224 11.57 14.92 8.21
C LYS A 224 12.85 14.23 8.69
N TYR A 225 12.77 13.40 9.73
CA TYR A 225 13.90 12.60 10.21
C TYR A 225 14.36 11.57 9.18
N MET A 226 13.43 10.88 8.52
CA MET A 226 13.72 9.95 7.43
C MET A 226 14.45 10.65 6.29
N GLY A 227 13.98 11.83 5.85
CA GLY A 227 14.70 12.83 5.07
C GLY A 227 14.78 12.56 3.57
N ASP A 228 14.61 11.33 3.10
CA ASP A 228 14.66 10.97 1.68
C ASP A 228 13.24 10.85 1.08
N TYR A 229 12.72 11.94 0.58
CA TYR A 229 11.38 11.99 -0.03
C TYR A 229 11.24 11.20 -1.34
N SER A 230 12.35 10.74 -1.95
CA SER A 230 12.29 9.83 -3.10
C SER A 230 11.81 8.43 -2.73
N LYS A 231 11.72 8.13 -1.45
CA LYS A 231 11.25 6.85 -0.90
C LYS A 231 9.79 6.88 -0.42
N LEU A 232 9.10 8.02 -0.51
CA LEU A 232 7.71 8.16 -0.09
C LEU A 232 6.75 8.19 -1.28
N MET A 233 5.61 7.55 -1.16
CA MET A 233 4.56 7.55 -2.18
C MET A 233 3.22 7.97 -1.56
N TYR A 234 2.45 8.75 -2.32
CA TYR A 234 1.06 9.02 -2.00
C TYR A 234 0.22 7.75 -2.21
N GLY A 235 -0.65 7.44 -1.28
CA GLY A 235 -1.64 6.37 -1.35
C GLY A 235 -2.81 6.72 -0.45
N THR A 236 -4.02 6.28 -0.77
CA THR A 236 -5.24 6.68 -0.05
C THR A 236 -5.78 5.64 0.91
N ASP A 237 -5.47 4.37 0.64
CA ASP A 237 -6.17 3.25 1.23
C ASP A 237 -7.70 3.31 0.98
N TRP A 238 -8.06 3.78 -0.25
CA TRP A 238 -9.46 3.82 -0.67
C TRP A 238 -10.20 2.51 -0.30
N PRO A 239 -11.41 2.58 0.26
CA PRO A 239 -12.27 3.76 0.41
C PRO A 239 -12.22 4.45 1.80
N LEU A 240 -11.12 4.28 2.54
CA LEU A 240 -10.97 4.65 3.95
C LEU A 240 -11.15 6.16 4.21
N ALA A 241 -10.62 7.00 3.32
CA ALA A 241 -10.61 8.45 3.50
C ALA A 241 -11.21 9.21 2.32
N ASN A 242 -11.72 10.43 2.59
CA ASN A 242 -12.13 11.34 1.53
C ASN A 242 -10.93 11.74 0.67
N LEU A 243 -11.00 11.46 -0.64
CA LEU A 243 -9.88 11.62 -1.58
C LEU A 243 -9.34 13.07 -1.63
N GLU A 244 -10.23 14.06 -1.66
CA GLU A 244 -9.82 15.47 -1.71
C GLU A 244 -9.16 15.91 -0.41
N ASN A 245 -9.74 15.52 0.73
CA ASN A 245 -9.15 15.79 2.04
C ASN A 245 -7.78 15.10 2.17
N TYR A 246 -7.64 13.89 1.67
CA TYR A 246 -6.38 13.13 1.75
C TYR A 246 -5.25 13.78 0.93
N ILE A 247 -5.57 14.30 -0.26
CA ILE A 247 -4.62 15.09 -1.05
C ILE A 247 -4.18 16.34 -0.27
N GLN A 248 -5.12 17.07 0.33
CA GLN A 248 -4.80 18.28 1.09
C GLN A 248 -4.02 17.97 2.37
N PHE A 249 -4.39 16.91 3.08
CA PHE A 249 -3.67 16.40 4.25
C PHE A 249 -2.21 16.06 3.89
N THR A 250 -2.00 15.27 2.86
CA THR A 250 -0.65 14.88 2.42
C THR A 250 0.16 16.10 1.96
N LYS A 251 -0.44 17.05 1.25
CA LYS A 251 0.22 18.29 0.87
C LYS A 251 0.71 19.11 2.06
N ARG A 252 0.05 19.06 3.19
CA ARG A 252 0.50 19.75 4.41
C ARG A 252 1.65 19.05 5.10
N LEU A 253 1.72 17.73 5.02
CA LEU A 253 2.82 16.95 5.59
C LEU A 253 4.09 17.04 4.75
N ILE A 254 3.96 17.20 3.41
CA ILE A 254 5.07 17.12 2.47
C ILE A 254 5.37 18.52 1.91
N LEU A 255 6.65 18.93 1.96
CA LEU A 255 7.08 20.19 1.37
C LEU A 255 6.80 20.21 -0.14
N GLU A 256 6.33 21.36 -0.66
CA GLU A 256 5.89 21.51 -2.05
C GLU A 256 6.94 21.07 -3.08
N LYS A 257 8.22 21.33 -2.83
CA LYS A 257 9.32 20.90 -3.71
C LYS A 257 9.42 19.39 -3.90
N HIS A 258 8.75 18.58 -3.09
CA HIS A 258 8.72 17.13 -3.18
C HIS A 258 7.40 16.57 -3.71
N TRP A 259 6.40 17.41 -3.99
CA TRP A 259 5.07 16.94 -4.40
C TRP A 259 5.10 16.10 -5.67
N GLU A 260 5.81 16.51 -6.71
CA GLU A 260 5.90 15.75 -7.97
C GLU A 260 6.44 14.33 -7.74
N ALA A 261 7.47 14.22 -6.90
CA ALA A 261 8.05 12.93 -6.55
C ALA A 261 7.06 12.07 -5.73
N VAL A 262 6.53 12.61 -4.63
CA VAL A 262 5.69 11.85 -3.68
C VAL A 262 4.32 11.52 -4.27
N PHE A 263 3.68 12.45 -4.99
CA PHE A 263 2.34 12.23 -5.53
C PHE A 263 2.30 11.39 -6.81
N ALA A 264 3.43 11.25 -7.54
CA ALA A 264 3.42 10.46 -8.77
C ALA A 264 4.76 9.79 -9.10
N GLY A 265 5.86 10.53 -9.13
CA GLY A 265 7.13 10.04 -9.66
C GLY A 265 7.67 8.80 -8.98
N ASN A 266 7.57 8.73 -7.64
CA ASN A 266 8.06 7.59 -6.87
C ASN A 266 7.21 6.33 -7.12
N ALA A 267 5.88 6.46 -7.14
CA ALA A 267 4.99 5.34 -7.45
C ALA A 267 5.20 4.85 -8.89
N ALA A 268 5.35 5.78 -9.85
CA ALA A 268 5.67 5.43 -11.24
C ALA A 268 6.94 4.58 -11.32
N ARG A 269 8.03 5.01 -10.69
CA ARG A 269 9.32 4.29 -10.67
C ARG A 269 9.24 2.95 -9.93
N VAL A 270 8.56 2.89 -8.78
CA VAL A 270 8.50 1.67 -7.94
C VAL A 270 7.68 0.59 -8.63
N TYR A 271 6.57 0.97 -9.25
CA TYR A 271 5.61 0.03 -9.86
C TYR A 271 5.70 -0.07 -11.38
N GLY A 272 6.64 0.65 -12.03
CA GLY A 272 6.80 0.64 -13.50
C GLY A 272 5.61 1.29 -14.22
N LEU A 273 5.19 2.49 -13.79
CA LEU A 273 4.02 3.22 -14.29
C LEU A 273 4.40 4.55 -14.95
N GLU A 274 5.62 4.67 -15.45
CA GLU A 274 6.14 5.89 -16.06
C GLU A 274 5.26 6.37 -17.21
N ASP A 275 4.69 5.45 -17.98
CA ASP A 275 3.74 5.74 -19.08
C ASP A 275 2.55 6.62 -18.60
N TRP A 276 2.12 6.49 -17.34
CA TRP A 276 0.99 7.24 -16.80
C TRP A 276 1.30 8.71 -16.60
N ILE A 277 2.55 9.02 -16.34
CA ILE A 277 3.00 10.40 -16.11
C ILE A 277 3.69 11.00 -17.33
N GLY A 278 3.92 10.19 -18.36
CA GLY A 278 4.47 10.64 -19.64
C GLY A 278 5.99 10.88 -19.62
N VAL A 279 6.70 10.04 -18.87
CA VAL A 279 8.17 10.02 -18.76
C VAL A 279 8.71 8.76 -19.42
#